data_e6a2508c65fc37060dfca560bba1818c
#
_entry.id   e6a2508c65fc37060dfca560bba1818c
#
_cell.length_a   1.000
_cell.length_b   1.000
_cell.length_c   1.000
_cell.angle_alpha   90.00
_cell.angle_beta   90.00
_cell.angle_gamma   90.00
#
_symmetry.space_group_name_H-M   'P 1'
#
loop_
_entity.id
_entity.type
_entity.pdbx_description
1 polymer ?
#
loop_
_entity_poly.entity_id
_entity_poly.type
_entity_poly.pdbx_seq_one_letter_code
_entity_poly.pdbx_strand_id
1 'polypeptide(L)'
;QARLTEMGKAVGSAEYYDYANLANRHTPILHAFDTRGRRKDFIEFHPAWHKWMGLNRQFDTHAHPFNQPNSSSKWVEWAARFYLAGQVECGNLCPNSMTLGSIPLIQREPELWAKIGDKLLSTEYDERDVPISQKKSIWLGMGMTEKQGGSDVRANETIAVPVAESGRGQAYLLTGHKWFFSAPMCDAHLVVAKTEQDGLACFFVPR
;
A
#
# COMPACT_ATOMS: atom_id res chain seq x y z
N GLN A 1 10.08 13.86 19.91
CA GLN A 1 8.97 14.71 20.41
C GLN A 1 8.69 15.89 19.45
N ALA A 2 9.69 16.67 19.02
CA ALA A 2 9.49 17.84 18.14
C ALA A 2 8.69 17.48 16.84
N ARG A 3 9.04 16.37 16.19
CA ARG A 3 8.39 15.93 14.96
C ARG A 3 6.94 15.51 15.16
N LEU A 4 6.58 14.93 16.30
CA LEU A 4 5.18 14.63 16.66
C LEU A 4 4.38 15.90 16.92
N THR A 5 5.00 16.91 17.56
CA THR A 5 4.37 18.22 17.77
C THR A 5 4.09 18.93 16.44
N GLU A 6 5.06 18.86 15.50
CA GLU A 6 4.91 19.41 14.15
C GLU A 6 3.74 18.72 13.40
N MET A 7 3.71 17.39 13.43
CA MET A 7 2.62 16.60 12.84
C MET A 7 1.27 16.97 13.47
N GLY A 8 1.20 17.05 14.80
CA GLY A 8 -0.02 17.44 15.52
C GLY A 8 -0.54 18.81 15.12
N LYS A 9 0.35 19.79 14.90
CA LYS A 9 -0.03 21.12 14.39
C LYS A 9 -0.58 21.04 12.96
N ALA A 10 0.04 20.26 12.07
CA ALA A 10 -0.43 20.09 10.71
C ALA A 10 -1.80 19.40 10.68
N VAL A 11 -1.92 18.24 11.32
CA VAL A 11 -3.16 17.43 11.37
C VAL A 11 -4.30 18.21 12.02
N GLY A 12 -4.04 18.99 13.08
CA GLY A 12 -5.03 19.79 13.77
C GLY A 12 -5.36 21.14 13.12
N SER A 13 -4.80 21.44 11.94
CA SER A 13 -5.10 22.69 11.23
C SER A 13 -6.44 22.63 10.51
N ALA A 14 -7.10 23.80 10.34
CA ALA A 14 -8.32 23.91 9.55
C ALA A 14 -8.11 23.40 8.11
N GLU A 15 -6.94 23.68 7.51
CA GLU A 15 -6.59 23.25 6.16
C GLU A 15 -6.66 21.71 6.02
N TYR A 16 -6.05 20.94 6.94
CA TYR A 16 -6.07 19.48 6.86
C TYR A 16 -7.44 18.89 7.21
N TYR A 17 -8.24 19.54 8.06
CA TYR A 17 -9.64 19.18 8.25
C TYR A 17 -10.45 19.36 6.96
N ASP A 18 -10.25 20.46 6.23
CA ASP A 18 -10.90 20.68 4.95
C ASP A 18 -10.46 19.64 3.90
N TYR A 19 -9.18 19.29 3.86
CA TYR A 19 -8.69 18.20 2.99
C TYR A 19 -9.34 16.86 3.35
N ALA A 20 -9.51 16.53 4.63
CA ALA A 20 -10.18 15.31 5.05
C ALA A 20 -11.64 15.29 4.59
N ASN A 21 -12.37 16.39 4.79
CA ASN A 21 -13.75 16.54 4.36
C ASN A 21 -13.89 16.41 2.84
N LEU A 22 -12.99 17.02 2.07
CA LEU A 22 -13.00 16.95 0.60
C LEU A 22 -12.67 15.54 0.11
N ALA A 23 -11.64 14.89 0.69
CA ALA A 23 -11.25 13.52 0.34
C ALA A 23 -12.38 12.51 0.60
N ASN A 24 -13.10 12.67 1.72
CA ASN A 24 -14.23 11.81 2.07
C ASN A 24 -15.50 12.10 1.25
N ARG A 25 -15.73 13.34 0.86
CA ARG A 25 -16.88 13.74 0.04
C ARG A 25 -16.73 13.34 -1.42
N HIS A 26 -15.51 13.43 -1.96
CA HIS A 26 -15.19 13.13 -3.34
C HIS A 26 -14.53 11.76 -3.44
N THR A 27 -15.36 10.73 -3.60
CA THR A 27 -14.91 9.34 -3.75
C THR A 27 -14.07 9.16 -5.02
N PRO A 28 -13.11 8.21 -5.03
CA PRO A 28 -12.28 7.94 -6.21
C PRO A 28 -13.12 7.52 -7.43
N ILE A 29 -12.66 7.91 -8.61
CA ILE A 29 -13.31 7.60 -9.89
C ILE A 29 -12.45 6.61 -10.67
N LEU A 30 -13.03 5.48 -11.06
CA LEU A 30 -12.37 4.49 -11.92
C LEU A 30 -12.54 4.86 -13.40
N HIS A 31 -11.44 5.14 -14.07
CA HIS A 31 -11.35 5.26 -15.52
C HIS A 31 -10.88 3.93 -16.12
N ALA A 32 -11.82 2.99 -16.30
CA ALA A 32 -11.51 1.65 -16.82
C ALA A 32 -11.00 1.68 -18.27
N PHE A 33 -11.49 2.63 -19.08
CA PHE A 33 -11.12 2.76 -20.49
C PHE A 33 -10.79 4.21 -20.85
N ASP A 34 -9.96 4.39 -21.87
CA ASP A 34 -9.70 5.69 -22.46
C ASP A 34 -10.82 6.06 -23.49
N THR A 35 -10.73 7.26 -24.07
CA THR A 35 -11.68 7.75 -25.07
C THR A 35 -11.71 6.95 -26.39
N ARG A 36 -10.74 6.05 -26.59
CA ARG A 36 -10.64 5.14 -27.74
C ARG A 36 -11.05 3.71 -27.38
N GLY A 37 -11.60 3.47 -26.19
CA GLY A 37 -12.01 2.15 -25.71
C GLY A 37 -10.87 1.20 -25.31
N ARG A 38 -9.63 1.70 -25.16
CA ARG A 38 -8.50 0.89 -24.67
C ARG A 38 -8.51 0.87 -23.16
N ARG A 39 -8.23 -0.30 -22.57
CA ARG A 39 -8.19 -0.48 -21.13
C ARG A 39 -7.11 0.40 -20.50
N LYS A 40 -7.46 1.13 -19.44
CA LYS A 40 -6.59 2.08 -18.74
C LYS A 40 -6.44 1.74 -17.25
N ASP A 41 -7.54 1.34 -16.60
CA ASP A 41 -7.61 0.99 -15.17
C ASP A 41 -6.99 2.07 -14.23
N PHE A 42 -7.18 3.33 -14.56
CA PHE A 42 -6.70 4.46 -13.79
C PHE A 42 -7.71 4.86 -12.72
N ILE A 43 -7.25 5.11 -11.50
CA ILE A 43 -8.07 5.58 -10.40
C ILE A 43 -7.71 7.04 -10.11
N GLU A 44 -8.67 7.93 -10.32
CA GLU A 44 -8.54 9.34 -10.03
C GLU A 44 -8.99 9.64 -8.62
N PHE A 45 -8.12 10.28 -7.84
CA PHE A 45 -8.42 10.78 -6.50
C PHE A 45 -8.51 12.30 -6.51
N HIS A 46 -9.35 12.84 -5.62
CA HIS A 46 -9.39 14.28 -5.39
C HIS A 46 -8.02 14.78 -4.86
N PRO A 47 -7.54 15.98 -5.27
CA PRO A 47 -6.25 16.51 -4.84
C PRO A 47 -6.06 16.54 -3.31
N ALA A 48 -7.12 16.74 -2.55
CA ALA A 48 -7.09 16.71 -1.09
C ALA A 48 -6.65 15.34 -0.52
N TRP A 49 -7.01 14.23 -1.19
CA TRP A 49 -6.54 12.89 -0.81
C TRP A 49 -5.01 12.79 -0.96
N HIS A 50 -4.46 13.33 -2.04
CA HIS A 50 -3.00 13.36 -2.26
C HIS A 50 -2.27 14.21 -1.20
N LYS A 51 -2.90 15.28 -0.67
CA LYS A 51 -2.34 16.05 0.44
C LYS A 51 -2.18 15.22 1.70
N TRP A 52 -3.19 14.38 2.03
CA TRP A 52 -3.11 13.44 3.15
C TRP A 52 -2.06 12.35 2.93
N MET A 53 -1.99 11.77 1.75
CA MET A 53 -0.96 10.77 1.42
C MET A 53 0.44 11.38 1.52
N GLY A 54 0.61 12.62 1.06
CA GLY A 54 1.86 13.38 1.20
C GLY A 54 2.23 13.62 2.65
N LEU A 55 1.28 14.04 3.51
CA LEU A 55 1.48 14.22 4.94
C LEU A 55 1.94 12.91 5.60
N ASN A 56 1.26 11.81 5.31
CA ASN A 56 1.61 10.51 5.86
C ASN A 56 3.05 10.08 5.49
N ARG A 57 3.47 10.32 4.24
CA ARG A 57 4.86 10.09 3.82
C ARG A 57 5.83 11.01 4.55
N GLN A 58 5.56 12.30 4.57
CA GLN A 58 6.40 13.30 5.23
C GLN A 58 6.65 12.96 6.70
N PHE A 59 5.63 12.49 7.42
CA PHE A 59 5.72 12.11 8.82
C PHE A 59 6.01 10.63 9.05
N ASP A 60 6.34 9.90 7.99
CA ASP A 60 6.82 8.51 8.08
C ASP A 60 5.84 7.56 8.79
N THR A 61 4.54 7.69 8.52
CA THR A 61 3.51 6.82 9.10
C THR A 61 3.53 5.40 8.52
N HIS A 62 4.17 5.20 7.37
CA HIS A 62 4.22 3.94 6.61
C HIS A 62 5.46 3.08 6.92
N ALA A 63 6.56 3.67 7.45
CA ALA A 63 7.83 2.94 7.55
C ALA A 63 8.68 3.32 8.77
N HIS A 64 8.20 4.17 9.68
CA HIS A 64 8.99 4.74 10.78
C HIS A 64 9.83 3.72 11.57
N PRO A 65 9.32 2.53 11.98
CA PRO A 65 10.12 1.56 12.73
C PRO A 65 11.31 1.01 11.94
N PHE A 66 11.24 1.04 10.62
CA PHE A 66 12.29 0.57 9.71
C PHE A 66 13.28 1.68 9.36
N ASN A 67 12.81 2.94 9.29
CA ASN A 67 13.66 4.13 9.11
C ASN A 67 14.43 4.50 10.40
N GLN A 68 13.95 4.05 11.56
CA GLN A 68 14.60 4.28 12.87
C GLN A 68 14.88 2.96 13.59
N PRO A 69 15.64 2.01 12.99
CA PRO A 69 15.78 0.64 13.51
C PRO A 69 16.40 0.60 14.91
N ASN A 70 17.25 1.56 15.26
CA ASN A 70 17.97 1.63 16.52
C ASN A 70 17.23 2.37 17.64
N SER A 71 16.09 3.00 17.35
CA SER A 71 15.28 3.67 18.39
C SER A 71 14.51 2.64 19.21
N SER A 72 14.67 2.70 20.54
CA SER A 72 13.92 1.85 21.47
C SER A 72 12.42 2.19 21.50
N SER A 73 12.04 3.41 21.11
CA SER A 73 10.67 3.91 21.09
C SER A 73 10.00 3.87 19.69
N LYS A 74 10.66 3.32 18.68
CA LYS A 74 10.22 3.38 17.27
C LYS A 74 8.77 2.97 17.03
N TRP A 75 8.28 1.93 17.70
CA TRP A 75 6.91 1.47 17.58
C TRP A 75 5.91 2.39 18.27
N VAL A 76 6.26 2.94 19.43
CA VAL A 76 5.44 3.94 20.14
C VAL A 76 5.37 5.23 19.33
N GLU A 77 6.48 5.65 18.78
CA GLU A 77 6.54 6.83 17.91
C GLU A 77 5.74 6.66 16.63
N TRP A 78 5.78 5.47 16.03
CA TRP A 78 4.94 5.12 14.89
C TRP A 78 3.45 5.14 15.27
N ALA A 79 3.08 4.47 16.36
CA ALA A 79 1.70 4.42 16.82
C ALA A 79 1.13 5.82 17.13
N ALA A 80 1.96 6.71 17.69
CA ALA A 80 1.55 8.09 17.94
C ALA A 80 1.26 8.86 16.62
N ARG A 81 2.09 8.68 15.58
CA ARG A 81 1.84 9.28 14.26
C ARG A 81 0.55 8.75 13.63
N PHE A 82 0.39 7.43 13.67
CA PHE A 82 -0.77 6.75 13.14
C PHE A 82 -2.06 7.21 13.85
N TYR A 83 -2.01 7.31 15.18
CA TYR A 83 -3.10 7.82 16.00
C TYR A 83 -3.45 9.27 15.66
N LEU A 84 -2.44 10.17 15.54
CA LEU A 84 -2.67 11.57 15.19
C LEU A 84 -3.37 11.71 13.83
N ALA A 85 -2.90 11.01 12.80
CA ALA A 85 -3.53 11.02 11.47
C ALA A 85 -4.96 10.51 11.53
N GLY A 86 -5.21 9.39 12.24
CA GLY A 86 -6.50 8.74 12.38
C GLY A 86 -7.57 9.55 13.11
N GLN A 87 -7.18 10.59 13.87
CA GLN A 87 -8.14 11.49 14.52
C GLN A 87 -8.94 12.31 13.49
N VAL A 88 -8.38 12.56 12.32
CA VAL A 88 -8.95 13.48 11.32
C VAL A 88 -9.32 12.74 10.04
N GLU A 89 -8.42 11.89 9.52
CA GLU A 89 -8.66 11.11 8.29
C GLU A 89 -8.13 9.69 8.48
N CYS A 90 -9.02 8.71 8.60
CA CYS A 90 -8.65 7.32 8.85
C CYS A 90 -8.56 6.47 7.56
N GLY A 91 -9.17 6.86 6.45
CA GLY A 91 -9.16 6.11 5.20
C GLY A 91 -7.77 5.93 4.61
N ASN A 92 -6.92 6.96 4.73
CA ASN A 92 -5.53 6.92 4.27
C ASN A 92 -4.62 5.99 5.09
N LEU A 93 -5.04 5.57 6.27
CA LEU A 93 -4.25 4.69 7.12
C LEU A 93 -4.16 3.27 6.56
N CYS A 94 -5.12 2.84 5.74
CA CYS A 94 -5.12 1.51 5.15
C CYS A 94 -3.88 1.27 4.26
N PRO A 95 -3.59 2.07 3.21
CA PRO A 95 -2.36 1.89 2.42
C PRO A 95 -1.08 2.08 3.25
N ASN A 96 -1.09 2.92 4.28
CA ASN A 96 0.04 3.08 5.20
C ASN A 96 0.32 1.79 5.99
N SER A 97 -0.70 1.17 6.57
CA SER A 97 -0.55 -0.07 7.35
C SER A 97 -0.18 -1.27 6.48
N MET A 98 -0.75 -1.38 5.27
CA MET A 98 -0.38 -2.43 4.32
C MET A 98 1.08 -2.30 3.89
N THR A 99 1.53 -1.09 3.59
CA THR A 99 2.95 -0.84 3.24
C THR A 99 3.86 -1.20 4.41
N LEU A 100 3.55 -0.75 5.64
CA LEU A 100 4.33 -1.10 6.84
C LEU A 100 4.44 -2.62 7.02
N GLY A 101 3.31 -3.32 6.95
CA GLY A 101 3.28 -4.77 7.13
C GLY A 101 3.97 -5.55 6.01
N SER A 102 4.12 -4.96 4.83
CA SER A 102 4.81 -5.57 3.69
C SER A 102 6.33 -5.49 3.80
N ILE A 103 6.89 -4.48 4.46
CA ILE A 103 8.35 -4.25 4.53
C ILE A 103 9.10 -5.49 5.03
N PRO A 104 8.75 -6.13 6.18
CA PRO A 104 9.50 -7.29 6.66
C PRO A 104 9.39 -8.52 5.76
N LEU A 105 8.33 -8.62 4.95
CA LEU A 105 8.20 -9.68 3.97
C LEU A 105 9.12 -9.45 2.77
N ILE A 106 9.14 -8.21 2.24
CA ILE A 106 10.01 -7.84 1.13
C ILE A 106 11.49 -7.91 1.53
N GLN A 107 11.85 -7.59 2.78
CA GLN A 107 13.22 -7.74 3.29
C GLN A 107 13.74 -9.18 3.25
N ARG A 108 12.85 -10.18 3.23
CA ARG A 108 13.22 -11.60 3.09
C ARG A 108 13.50 -12.02 1.64
N GLU A 109 13.29 -11.11 0.67
CA GLU A 109 13.53 -11.30 -0.75
C GLU A 109 14.65 -10.33 -1.19
N PRO A 110 15.95 -10.71 -1.06
CA PRO A 110 17.07 -9.78 -1.22
C PRO A 110 17.10 -9.06 -2.58
N GLU A 111 16.79 -9.78 -3.66
CA GLU A 111 16.76 -9.19 -5.00
C GLU A 111 15.62 -8.18 -5.17
N LEU A 112 14.45 -8.45 -4.60
CA LEU A 112 13.33 -7.54 -4.63
C LEU A 112 13.60 -6.34 -3.72
N TRP A 113 14.13 -6.59 -2.51
CA TRP A 113 14.52 -5.53 -1.57
C TRP A 113 15.51 -4.57 -2.19
N ALA A 114 16.54 -5.07 -2.88
CA ALA A 114 17.53 -4.24 -3.58
C ALA A 114 16.90 -3.32 -4.64
N LYS A 115 15.78 -3.73 -5.26
CA LYS A 115 15.09 -2.96 -6.31
C LYS A 115 14.13 -1.91 -5.77
N ILE A 116 13.45 -2.19 -4.64
CA ILE A 116 12.33 -1.36 -4.17
C ILE A 116 12.43 -0.90 -2.72
N GLY A 117 13.40 -1.38 -1.95
CA GLY A 117 13.53 -1.08 -0.52
C GLY A 117 13.60 0.42 -0.23
N ASP A 118 14.47 1.14 -0.95
CA ASP A 118 14.62 2.60 -0.80
C ASP A 118 13.32 3.35 -1.10
N LYS A 119 12.54 2.85 -2.08
CA LYS A 119 11.25 3.45 -2.46
C LYS A 119 10.16 3.18 -1.42
N LEU A 120 10.21 2.02 -0.74
CA LEU A 120 9.32 1.70 0.38
C LEU A 120 9.62 2.58 1.61
N LEU A 121 10.89 2.82 1.89
CA LEU A 121 11.34 3.60 3.04
C LEU A 121 11.29 5.11 2.81
N SER A 122 11.19 5.58 1.55
CA SER A 122 11.20 7.00 1.19
C SER A 122 10.08 7.77 1.89
N THR A 123 10.41 8.93 2.44
CA THR A 123 9.46 9.89 3.00
C THR A 123 8.99 10.96 1.99
N GLU A 124 9.46 10.88 0.75
CA GLU A 124 8.98 11.69 -0.36
C GLU A 124 7.70 11.07 -0.94
N TYR A 125 6.69 11.87 -1.22
CA TYR A 125 5.46 11.40 -1.86
C TYR A 125 5.54 11.54 -3.37
N ASP A 126 5.18 10.47 -4.09
CA ASP A 126 5.13 10.46 -5.55
C ASP A 126 3.72 10.01 -6.00
N GLU A 127 2.90 11.00 -6.41
CA GLU A 127 1.51 10.78 -6.83
C GLU A 127 1.35 10.26 -8.26
N ARG A 128 2.44 10.19 -9.04
CA ARG A 128 2.38 9.82 -10.45
C ARG A 128 1.96 8.37 -10.63
N ASP A 129 1.10 8.12 -11.61
CA ASP A 129 0.75 6.77 -12.05
C ASP A 129 1.71 6.30 -13.16
N VAL A 130 2.87 5.81 -12.74
CA VAL A 130 3.96 5.34 -13.61
C VAL A 130 4.54 4.04 -13.07
N PRO A 131 5.24 3.23 -13.89
CA PRO A 131 5.89 2.01 -13.45
C PRO A 131 6.80 2.21 -12.24
N ILE A 132 6.91 1.20 -11.37
CA ILE A 132 7.71 1.24 -10.13
C ILE A 132 9.15 1.73 -10.38
N SER A 133 9.75 1.35 -11.51
CA SER A 133 11.11 1.77 -11.85
C SER A 133 11.29 3.29 -11.93
N GLN A 134 10.23 4.02 -12.29
CA GLN A 134 10.21 5.48 -12.46
C GLN A 134 9.71 6.22 -11.22
N LYS A 135 9.24 5.52 -10.19
CA LYS A 135 8.72 6.09 -8.95
C LYS A 135 9.85 6.46 -7.98
N LYS A 136 9.66 7.52 -7.21
CA LYS A 136 10.52 7.91 -6.09
C LYS A 136 10.12 7.21 -4.78
N SER A 137 8.85 6.92 -4.64
CA SER A 137 8.29 6.16 -3.52
C SER A 137 7.11 5.32 -4.00
N ILE A 138 6.84 4.21 -3.31
CA ILE A 138 5.78 3.27 -3.67
C ILE A 138 4.93 2.89 -2.47
N TRP A 139 3.67 2.56 -2.74
CA TRP A 139 2.74 1.96 -1.80
C TRP A 139 2.53 0.49 -2.14
N LEU A 140 2.46 -0.35 -1.11
CA LEU A 140 2.06 -1.75 -1.27
C LEU A 140 0.67 -1.97 -0.69
N GLY A 141 -0.17 -2.63 -1.48
CA GLY A 141 -1.46 -3.15 -1.07
C GLY A 141 -1.41 -4.63 -0.75
N MET A 142 -2.54 -5.18 -0.30
CA MET A 142 -2.69 -6.60 0.00
C MET A 142 -4.01 -7.14 -0.54
N GLY A 143 -3.98 -8.36 -1.11
CA GLY A 143 -5.15 -9.08 -1.57
C GLY A 143 -5.18 -10.51 -1.01
N MET A 144 -5.83 -10.70 0.14
CA MET A 144 -5.95 -12.01 0.78
C MET A 144 -7.37 -12.55 0.69
N THR A 145 -8.37 -11.72 1.01
CA THR A 145 -9.78 -12.08 1.10
C THR A 145 -10.39 -12.39 -0.26
N GLU A 146 -11.26 -13.38 -0.31
CA GLU A 146 -12.14 -13.68 -1.45
C GLU A 146 -13.60 -13.61 -1.02
N LYS A 147 -14.53 -13.64 -1.97
CA LYS A 147 -15.97 -13.47 -1.70
C LYS A 147 -16.52 -14.49 -0.71
N GLN A 148 -16.05 -15.73 -0.78
CA GLN A 148 -16.48 -16.85 0.07
C GLN A 148 -15.78 -16.89 1.43
N GLY A 149 -14.68 -16.14 1.63
CA GLY A 149 -13.98 -16.17 2.92
C GLY A 149 -12.81 -15.22 3.05
N GLY A 150 -12.72 -14.60 4.24
CA GLY A 150 -11.58 -13.80 4.68
C GLY A 150 -10.95 -14.37 5.95
N SER A 151 -11.78 -14.89 6.86
CA SER A 151 -11.32 -15.59 8.08
C SER A 151 -10.73 -16.96 7.76
N ASP A 152 -11.23 -17.63 6.73
CA ASP A 152 -10.66 -18.88 6.22
C ASP A 152 -10.02 -18.69 4.85
N VAL A 153 -8.79 -18.18 4.84
CA VAL A 153 -8.01 -17.99 3.60
C VAL A 153 -7.63 -19.31 2.92
N ARG A 154 -7.73 -20.46 3.62
CA ARG A 154 -7.52 -21.77 3.01
C ARG A 154 -8.65 -22.15 2.04
N ALA A 155 -9.82 -21.53 2.19
CA ALA A 155 -10.93 -21.65 1.24
C ALA A 155 -10.74 -20.83 -0.04
N ASN A 156 -9.68 -20.01 -0.16
CA ASN A 156 -9.41 -19.20 -1.35
C ASN A 156 -9.34 -20.09 -2.61
N GLU A 157 -9.87 -19.54 -3.72
CA GLU A 157 -9.93 -20.21 -5.03
C GLU A 157 -8.96 -19.62 -6.05
N THR A 158 -8.36 -18.45 -5.78
CA THR A 158 -7.32 -17.88 -6.64
C THR A 158 -6.17 -18.86 -6.78
N ILE A 159 -5.81 -19.18 -8.02
CA ILE A 159 -4.74 -20.11 -8.38
C ILE A 159 -3.54 -19.36 -8.95
N ALA A 160 -2.36 -19.92 -8.73
CA ALA A 160 -1.10 -19.47 -9.28
C ALA A 160 -0.44 -20.61 -10.08
N VAL A 161 -0.25 -20.39 -11.38
CA VAL A 161 0.36 -21.36 -12.29
C VAL A 161 1.74 -20.83 -12.69
N PRO A 162 2.84 -21.61 -12.54
CA PRO A 162 4.16 -21.16 -12.94
C PRO A 162 4.22 -20.88 -14.45
N VAL A 163 4.92 -19.81 -14.84
CA VAL A 163 5.12 -19.47 -16.26
C VAL A 163 6.11 -20.45 -16.92
N ALA A 164 7.14 -20.86 -16.19
CA ALA A 164 8.14 -21.83 -16.62
C ALA A 164 8.47 -22.78 -15.46
N GLU A 165 9.33 -22.37 -14.53
CA GLU A 165 9.71 -23.14 -13.37
C GLU A 165 8.87 -22.76 -12.16
N SER A 166 8.62 -23.71 -11.27
CA SER A 166 7.98 -23.47 -9.96
C SER A 166 9.04 -23.13 -8.91
N GLY A 167 8.60 -22.42 -7.84
CA GLY A 167 9.42 -22.13 -6.69
C GLY A 167 9.51 -20.65 -6.35
N ARG A 168 10.22 -20.37 -5.27
CA ARG A 168 10.41 -19.01 -4.74
C ARG A 168 11.19 -18.15 -5.73
N GLY A 169 10.68 -16.92 -5.95
CA GLY A 169 11.31 -15.96 -6.88
C GLY A 169 10.92 -16.16 -8.34
N GLN A 170 10.21 -17.23 -8.68
CA GLN A 170 9.76 -17.50 -10.04
C GLN A 170 8.50 -16.72 -10.41
N ALA A 171 8.25 -16.61 -11.72
CA ALA A 171 7.08 -15.94 -12.26
C ALA A 171 5.88 -16.87 -12.36
N TYR A 172 4.71 -16.36 -11.98
CA TYR A 172 3.44 -17.09 -12.00
C TYR A 172 2.33 -16.26 -12.65
N LEU A 173 1.41 -16.96 -13.31
CA LEU A 173 0.13 -16.40 -13.73
C LEU A 173 -0.89 -16.61 -12.64
N LEU A 174 -1.52 -15.54 -12.16
CA LEU A 174 -2.58 -15.58 -11.17
C LEU A 174 -3.94 -15.50 -11.85
N THR A 175 -4.85 -16.39 -11.47
CA THR A 175 -6.25 -16.40 -11.95
C THR A 175 -7.18 -16.49 -10.75
N GLY A 176 -8.07 -15.52 -10.59
CA GLY A 176 -9.02 -15.49 -9.49
C GLY A 176 -9.61 -14.10 -9.27
N HIS A 177 -10.36 -13.96 -8.18
CA HIS A 177 -11.02 -12.72 -7.80
C HIS A 177 -10.82 -12.43 -6.32
N LYS A 178 -10.23 -11.30 -6.01
CA LYS A 178 -10.07 -10.84 -4.62
C LYS A 178 -11.19 -9.89 -4.21
N TRP A 179 -11.64 -10.02 -2.98
CA TRP A 179 -12.68 -9.23 -2.35
C TRP A 179 -12.09 -8.32 -1.27
N PHE A 180 -12.69 -7.15 -1.03
CA PHE A 180 -12.12 -6.14 -0.12
C PHE A 180 -10.68 -5.76 -0.50
N PHE A 181 -10.44 -5.53 -1.79
CA PHE A 181 -9.14 -5.17 -2.31
C PHE A 181 -8.89 -3.68 -2.09
N SER A 182 -8.47 -3.33 -0.88
CA SER A 182 -8.25 -1.95 -0.46
C SER A 182 -7.08 -1.32 -1.21
N ALA A 183 -7.18 -0.01 -1.46
CA ALA A 183 -6.12 0.80 -2.06
C ALA A 183 -5.60 0.23 -3.40
N PRO A 184 -6.48 0.01 -4.40
CA PRO A 184 -6.10 -0.60 -5.68
C PRO A 184 -5.12 0.26 -6.50
N MET A 185 -4.92 1.55 -6.11
CA MET A 185 -3.93 2.45 -6.68
C MET A 185 -2.49 2.18 -6.20
N CYS A 186 -2.27 1.27 -5.24
CA CYS A 186 -0.92 0.91 -4.79
C CYS A 186 -0.07 0.42 -5.98
N ASP A 187 1.23 0.69 -5.92
CA ASP A 187 2.16 0.42 -7.02
C ASP A 187 2.45 -1.07 -7.20
N ALA A 188 2.24 -1.86 -6.15
CA ALA A 188 2.20 -3.32 -6.18
C ALA A 188 1.32 -3.86 -5.04
N HIS A 189 1.00 -5.16 -5.13
CA HIS A 189 0.18 -5.83 -4.13
C HIS A 189 0.81 -7.16 -3.72
N LEU A 190 0.69 -7.50 -2.43
CA LEU A 190 0.93 -8.86 -1.94
C LEU A 190 -0.37 -9.65 -2.03
N VAL A 191 -0.41 -10.65 -2.88
CA VAL A 191 -1.61 -11.44 -3.18
C VAL A 191 -1.41 -12.88 -2.76
N VAL A 192 -2.35 -13.42 -2.00
CA VAL A 192 -2.35 -14.85 -1.65
C VAL A 192 -3.08 -15.64 -2.72
N ALA A 193 -2.43 -16.70 -3.21
CA ALA A 193 -3.02 -17.63 -4.18
C ALA A 193 -2.56 -19.07 -3.87
N LYS A 194 -3.27 -20.06 -4.41
CA LYS A 194 -2.90 -21.48 -4.30
C LYS A 194 -1.99 -21.89 -5.43
N THR A 195 -0.91 -22.57 -5.08
CA THR A 195 -0.12 -23.39 -6.02
C THR A 195 -0.52 -24.85 -5.89
N GLU A 196 -0.29 -25.62 -6.92
CA GLU A 196 -0.55 -27.08 -6.90
C GLU A 196 0.36 -27.80 -5.90
N GLN A 197 1.61 -27.33 -5.75
CA GLN A 197 2.64 -28.00 -4.96
C GLN A 197 2.69 -27.54 -3.49
N ASP A 198 2.57 -26.21 -3.24
CA ASP A 198 2.87 -25.63 -1.93
C ASP A 198 1.63 -25.18 -1.17
N GLY A 199 0.44 -25.32 -1.77
CA GLY A 199 -0.79 -24.79 -1.20
C GLY A 199 -0.86 -23.27 -1.27
N LEU A 200 -1.11 -22.58 -0.15
CA LEU A 200 -1.18 -21.12 -0.11
C LEU A 200 0.21 -20.49 -0.14
N ALA A 201 0.44 -19.61 -1.09
CA ALA A 201 1.65 -18.81 -1.23
C ALA A 201 1.33 -17.31 -1.41
N CYS A 202 2.30 -16.46 -1.12
CA CYS A 202 2.20 -15.01 -1.26
C CYS A 202 2.99 -14.55 -2.49
N PHE A 203 2.34 -13.77 -3.36
CA PHE A 203 2.90 -13.30 -4.61
C PHE A 203 3.01 -11.77 -4.59
N PHE A 204 4.14 -11.26 -5.07
CA PHE A 204 4.33 -9.84 -5.36
C PHE A 204 3.80 -9.56 -6.77
N VAL A 205 2.76 -8.74 -6.85
CA VAL A 205 2.08 -8.39 -8.11
C VAL A 205 2.28 -6.91 -8.38
N PRO A 206 3.22 -6.52 -9.26
CA PRO A 206 3.35 -5.12 -9.68
C PRO A 206 2.14 -4.70 -10.51
N ARG A 207 1.74 -3.44 -10.36
CA ARG A 207 0.68 -2.81 -11.14
C ARG A 207 1.22 -2.19 -12.42
#